data_88b08197cb481bd1c77c618932322aea
#
_entry.id   88b08197cb481bd1c77c618932322aea
#
_cell.length_a   1.000
_cell.length_b   1.000
_cell.length_c   1.000
_cell.angle_alpha   90.00
_cell.angle_beta   90.00
_cell.angle_gamma   90.00
#
_symmetry.space_group_name_H-M   'P 1'
#
loop_
_entity.id
_entity.type
_entity.pdbx_description
1 polymer ?
#
loop_
_entity_poly.entity_id
_entity_poly.type
_entity_poly.pdbx_seq_one_letter_code
_entity_poly.pdbx_strand_id
1 'polypeptide(L)'
;MEKVPEKITLGLLQHACDPNPAQNLDYALNAAKNAAEAGAQIICTQELFASQYFCQSETHEHFDLAEPIPGPKTTAFQELARTEGVVIVASLFEKRAAGLYHNSAVIIDADGSLLGTYRKMHIPDDPLYYEKFYFTPGDQGFRAWDTAYGRIGVLICWDQWFPEAARLTALAGAELILSPTAIGWHPAEKDAEGKAQHAAWQTIQRGHAI
;
A
#
# COMPACT_ATOMS: atom_id res chain seq x y z
N MET A 1 -1.24 24.27 15.84
CA MET A 1 -1.71 23.20 14.96
C MET A 1 -2.80 23.82 14.08
N GLU A 2 -2.60 23.81 12.78
CA GLU A 2 -3.66 24.14 11.85
C GLU A 2 -4.80 23.13 12.00
N LYS A 3 -6.03 23.62 11.85
CA LYS A 3 -7.22 22.75 12.00
C LYS A 3 -7.27 21.78 10.81
N VAL A 4 -7.31 20.48 11.05
CA VAL A 4 -7.52 19.48 9.99
C VAL A 4 -8.76 19.87 9.19
N PRO A 5 -8.70 19.88 7.86
CA PRO A 5 -9.83 20.29 7.03
C PRO A 5 -11.00 19.31 7.22
N GLU A 6 -12.22 19.84 7.16
CA GLU A 6 -13.46 19.06 7.34
C GLU A 6 -13.67 18.02 6.21
N LYS A 7 -13.05 18.24 5.05
CA LYS A 7 -13.06 17.35 3.89
C LYS A 7 -11.64 17.17 3.38
N ILE A 8 -11.30 15.93 3.07
CA ILE A 8 -10.00 15.52 2.53
C ILE A 8 -10.20 14.93 1.14
N THR A 9 -9.36 15.33 0.20
CA THR A 9 -9.31 14.74 -1.15
C THR A 9 -8.22 13.66 -1.20
N LEU A 10 -8.60 12.46 -1.63
CA LEU A 10 -7.69 11.33 -1.78
C LEU A 10 -7.26 11.15 -3.22
N GLY A 11 -5.96 10.90 -3.44
CA GLY A 11 -5.40 10.44 -4.70
C GLY A 11 -5.11 8.94 -4.63
N LEU A 12 -5.89 8.12 -5.34
CA LEU A 12 -5.65 6.67 -5.41
C LEU A 12 -5.00 6.34 -6.75
N LEU A 13 -3.74 5.91 -6.70
CA LEU A 13 -2.97 5.59 -7.89
C LEU A 13 -3.20 4.14 -8.29
N GLN A 14 -3.74 3.95 -9.50
CA GLN A 14 -3.98 2.62 -10.07
C GLN A 14 -3.51 2.60 -11.52
N HIS A 15 -2.57 1.71 -11.83
CA HIS A 15 -2.02 1.58 -13.17
C HIS A 15 -1.58 0.14 -13.47
N ALA A 16 -1.44 -0.18 -14.75
CA ALA A 16 -0.78 -1.40 -15.18
C ALA A 16 0.74 -1.24 -15.05
N CYS A 17 1.39 -2.16 -14.35
CA CYS A 17 2.84 -2.11 -14.18
C CYS A 17 3.58 -2.62 -15.42
N ASP A 18 4.62 -1.88 -15.82
CA ASP A 18 5.57 -2.27 -16.82
C ASP A 18 6.54 -3.35 -16.29
N PRO A 19 7.10 -4.23 -17.12
CA PRO A 19 8.19 -5.12 -16.70
C PRO A 19 9.42 -4.39 -16.16
N ASN A 20 9.66 -3.14 -16.56
CA ASN A 20 10.77 -2.33 -16.09
C ASN A 20 10.40 -1.54 -14.81
N PRO A 21 11.00 -1.87 -13.64
CA PRO A 21 10.69 -1.20 -12.38
C PRO A 21 10.93 0.32 -12.38
N ALA A 22 11.91 0.81 -13.14
CA ALA A 22 12.19 2.25 -13.20
C ALA A 22 11.03 3.02 -13.86
N GLN A 23 10.41 2.46 -14.90
CA GLN A 23 9.25 3.08 -15.55
C GLN A 23 8.05 3.14 -14.62
N ASN A 24 7.86 2.11 -13.78
CA ASN A 24 6.78 2.11 -12.78
C ASN A 24 6.98 3.19 -11.72
N LEU A 25 8.21 3.39 -11.25
CA LEU A 25 8.53 4.46 -10.31
C LEU A 25 8.27 5.83 -10.93
N ASP A 26 8.79 6.07 -12.14
CA ASP A 26 8.59 7.34 -12.85
C ASP A 26 7.10 7.61 -13.08
N TYR A 27 6.35 6.59 -13.48
CA TYR A 27 4.91 6.71 -13.64
C TYR A 27 4.21 7.07 -12.33
N ALA A 28 4.52 6.35 -11.25
CA ALA A 28 3.90 6.57 -9.95
C ALA A 28 4.20 7.97 -9.38
N LEU A 29 5.43 8.47 -9.53
CA LEU A 29 5.81 9.81 -9.12
C LEU A 29 5.05 10.87 -9.93
N ASN A 30 4.96 10.72 -11.25
CA ASN A 30 4.20 11.63 -12.11
C ASN A 30 2.69 11.60 -11.80
N ALA A 31 2.13 10.40 -11.58
CA ALA A 31 0.73 10.25 -11.22
C ALA A 31 0.43 10.87 -9.85
N ALA A 32 1.33 10.71 -8.88
CA ALA A 32 1.21 11.34 -7.56
C ALA A 32 1.26 12.87 -7.66
N LYS A 33 2.18 13.42 -8.46
CA LYS A 33 2.24 14.85 -8.73
C LYS A 33 0.94 15.36 -9.35
N ASN A 34 0.45 14.71 -10.40
CA ASN A 34 -0.82 15.08 -11.04
C ASN A 34 -2.00 15.02 -10.06
N ALA A 35 -2.03 14.03 -9.17
CA ALA A 35 -3.05 13.94 -8.13
C ALA A 35 -2.95 15.12 -7.14
N ALA A 36 -1.75 15.50 -6.73
CA ALA A 36 -1.52 16.68 -5.88
C ALA A 36 -1.99 17.98 -6.57
N GLU A 37 -1.61 18.18 -7.82
CA GLU A 37 -2.06 19.33 -8.65
C GLU A 37 -3.59 19.35 -8.81
N ALA A 38 -4.25 18.19 -8.81
CA ALA A 38 -5.71 18.06 -8.81
C ALA A 38 -6.35 18.26 -7.43
N GLY A 39 -5.56 18.56 -6.39
CA GLY A 39 -6.02 18.89 -5.04
C GLY A 39 -6.05 17.70 -4.08
N ALA A 40 -5.44 16.57 -4.41
CA ALA A 40 -5.28 15.47 -3.45
C ALA A 40 -4.35 15.89 -2.30
N GLN A 41 -4.75 15.58 -1.09
CA GLN A 41 -4.01 15.87 0.14
C GLN A 41 -3.33 14.61 0.70
N ILE A 42 -3.96 13.45 0.49
CA ILE A 42 -3.39 12.14 0.84
C ILE A 42 -3.39 11.27 -0.42
N ILE A 43 -2.25 10.72 -0.76
CA ILE A 43 -2.03 9.92 -1.97
C ILE A 43 -1.62 8.52 -1.56
N CYS A 44 -2.23 7.51 -2.19
CA CYS A 44 -1.93 6.10 -1.93
C CYS A 44 -1.61 5.37 -3.23
N THR A 45 -0.47 4.68 -3.28
CA THR A 45 -0.14 3.79 -4.40
C THR A 45 -0.89 2.48 -4.30
N GLN A 46 -0.97 1.72 -5.39
CA GLN A 46 -1.33 0.31 -5.33
C GLN A 46 -0.23 -0.52 -4.62
N GLU A 47 -0.55 -1.74 -4.21
CA GLU A 47 0.39 -2.67 -3.59
C GLU A 47 1.52 -3.03 -4.58
N LEU A 48 2.78 -3.03 -4.08
CA LEU A 48 3.98 -3.39 -4.85
C LEU A 48 4.09 -2.66 -6.21
N PHE A 49 3.66 -1.40 -6.25
CA PHE A 49 3.47 -0.59 -7.46
C PHE A 49 4.69 -0.53 -8.38
N ALA A 50 5.89 -0.79 -7.86
CA ALA A 50 7.14 -0.64 -8.61
C ALA A 50 7.48 -1.82 -9.52
N SER A 51 6.67 -2.88 -9.54
CA SER A 51 6.86 -4.06 -10.38
C SER A 51 5.53 -4.67 -10.79
N GLN A 52 5.54 -5.50 -11.82
CA GLN A 52 4.45 -6.44 -12.02
C GLN A 52 4.33 -7.33 -10.77
N TYR A 53 3.12 -7.82 -10.49
CA TYR A 53 2.88 -8.70 -9.34
C TYR A 53 3.61 -10.03 -9.52
N PHE A 54 4.78 -10.14 -8.91
CA PHE A 54 5.72 -11.23 -9.11
C PHE A 54 5.40 -12.50 -8.30
N CYS A 55 4.50 -12.40 -7.32
CA CYS A 55 4.15 -13.53 -6.46
C CYS A 55 3.32 -14.61 -7.17
N GLN A 56 3.14 -14.51 -8.50
CA GLN A 56 2.53 -15.57 -9.31
C GLN A 56 3.46 -16.78 -9.51
N SER A 57 4.73 -16.66 -9.16
CA SER A 57 5.73 -17.72 -9.21
C SER A 57 6.68 -17.63 -8.02
N GLU A 58 7.34 -18.71 -7.67
CA GLU A 58 8.39 -18.78 -6.65
C GLU A 58 9.76 -18.67 -7.34
N THR A 59 10.22 -17.44 -7.57
CA THR A 59 11.41 -17.14 -8.36
C THR A 59 12.40 -16.31 -7.55
N HIS A 60 13.62 -16.83 -7.34
CA HIS A 60 14.62 -16.20 -6.47
C HIS A 60 15.11 -14.85 -6.99
N GLU A 61 15.15 -14.67 -8.31
CA GLU A 61 15.57 -13.43 -8.96
C GLU A 61 14.68 -12.24 -8.59
N HIS A 62 13.43 -12.49 -8.19
CA HIS A 62 12.53 -11.43 -7.76
C HIS A 62 12.92 -10.76 -6.44
N PHE A 63 13.79 -11.40 -5.63
CA PHE A 63 14.34 -10.76 -4.43
C PHE A 63 15.22 -9.53 -4.74
N ASP A 64 15.73 -9.41 -5.98
CA ASP A 64 16.49 -8.25 -6.44
C ASP A 64 15.61 -6.99 -6.61
N LEU A 65 14.28 -7.14 -6.62
CA LEU A 65 13.32 -6.02 -6.62
C LEU A 65 13.21 -5.32 -5.27
N ALA A 66 13.67 -5.98 -4.19
CA ALA A 66 13.55 -5.47 -2.83
C ALA A 66 14.60 -4.40 -2.53
N GLU A 67 14.21 -3.39 -1.75
CA GLU A 67 15.12 -2.35 -1.26
C GLU A 67 14.98 -2.14 0.26
N PRO A 68 16.00 -1.57 0.93
CA PRO A 68 15.84 -1.17 2.32
C PRO A 68 14.82 -0.04 2.46
N ILE A 69 14.25 0.11 3.65
CA ILE A 69 13.45 1.27 4.01
C ILE A 69 14.16 2.01 5.16
N PRO A 70 14.53 3.32 4.97
CA PRO A 70 14.41 4.09 3.73
C PRO A 70 15.38 3.60 2.64
N GLY A 71 14.92 3.73 1.39
CA GLY A 71 15.66 3.38 0.17
C GLY A 71 15.38 4.39 -0.95
N PRO A 72 15.87 4.14 -2.17
CA PRO A 72 15.72 5.07 -3.28
C PRO A 72 14.27 5.46 -3.57
N LYS A 73 13.33 4.50 -3.56
CA LYS A 73 11.91 4.78 -3.80
C LYS A 73 11.31 5.60 -2.66
N THR A 74 11.62 5.24 -1.40
CA THR A 74 11.19 6.04 -0.23
C THR A 74 11.68 7.48 -0.34
N THR A 75 12.95 7.69 -0.67
CA THR A 75 13.55 9.02 -0.81
C THR A 75 12.87 9.85 -1.91
N ALA A 76 12.57 9.24 -3.05
CA ALA A 76 11.87 9.92 -4.14
C ALA A 76 10.46 10.39 -3.72
N PHE A 77 9.71 9.56 -2.99
CA PHE A 77 8.41 9.97 -2.47
C PHE A 77 8.48 10.99 -1.33
N GLN A 78 9.52 10.97 -0.49
CA GLN A 78 9.76 12.00 0.52
C GLN A 78 9.99 13.37 -0.13
N GLU A 79 10.77 13.41 -1.21
CA GLU A 79 11.00 14.65 -1.96
C GLU A 79 9.70 15.18 -2.59
N LEU A 80 8.92 14.28 -3.22
CA LEU A 80 7.63 14.64 -3.80
C LEU A 80 6.67 15.15 -2.72
N ALA A 81 6.52 14.43 -1.61
CA ALA A 81 5.63 14.79 -0.51
C ALA A 81 5.95 16.21 0.00
N ARG A 82 7.23 16.50 0.23
CA ARG A 82 7.70 17.83 0.66
C ARG A 82 7.42 18.91 -0.39
N THR A 83 7.65 18.61 -1.67
CA THR A 83 7.50 19.60 -2.75
C THR A 83 6.04 19.97 -2.98
N GLU A 84 5.18 18.97 -2.96
CA GLU A 84 3.74 19.14 -3.25
C GLU A 84 2.91 19.38 -1.98
N GLY A 85 3.48 19.22 -0.79
CA GLY A 85 2.78 19.39 0.48
C GLY A 85 1.69 18.34 0.72
N VAL A 86 1.92 17.09 0.34
CA VAL A 86 0.95 15.99 0.41
C VAL A 86 1.45 14.83 1.25
N VAL A 87 0.53 14.13 1.92
CA VAL A 87 0.81 12.85 2.59
C VAL A 87 0.85 11.74 1.56
N ILE A 88 1.85 10.85 1.64
CA ILE A 88 1.98 9.73 0.72
C ILE A 88 2.08 8.41 1.49
N VAL A 89 1.25 7.44 1.07
CA VAL A 89 1.36 6.03 1.43
C VAL A 89 1.85 5.26 0.21
N ALA A 90 3.07 4.73 0.26
CA ALA A 90 3.67 4.00 -0.85
C ALA A 90 4.00 2.55 -0.44
N SER A 91 3.47 1.57 -1.20
CA SER A 91 3.70 0.15 -0.96
C SER A 91 4.97 -0.33 -1.64
N LEU A 92 5.81 -1.06 -0.91
CA LEU A 92 7.18 -1.43 -1.32
C LEU A 92 7.50 -2.88 -0.96
N PHE A 93 8.41 -3.49 -1.72
CA PHE A 93 9.09 -4.72 -1.35
C PHE A 93 10.30 -4.37 -0.46
N GLU A 94 10.17 -4.58 0.84
CA GLU A 94 11.19 -4.25 1.84
C GLU A 94 12.23 -5.36 1.98
N LYS A 95 13.50 -5.03 1.84
CA LYS A 95 14.63 -5.84 2.31
C LYS A 95 15.09 -5.34 3.67
N ARG A 96 14.59 -5.94 4.74
CA ARG A 96 14.92 -5.54 6.12
C ARG A 96 16.33 -5.97 6.52
N ALA A 97 16.72 -7.17 6.12
CA ALA A 97 18.02 -7.77 6.33
C ALA A 97 18.27 -8.85 5.28
N ALA A 98 19.46 -9.44 5.29
CA ALA A 98 19.75 -10.61 4.45
C ALA A 98 18.82 -11.77 4.83
N GLY A 99 18.05 -12.26 3.86
CA GLY A 99 17.07 -13.35 4.05
C GLY A 99 15.79 -12.94 4.79
N LEU A 100 15.55 -11.65 5.06
CA LEU A 100 14.37 -11.15 5.76
C LEU A 100 13.69 -10.04 4.94
N TYR A 101 12.52 -10.33 4.41
CA TYR A 101 11.79 -9.47 3.50
C TYR A 101 10.33 -9.29 3.93
N HIS A 102 9.76 -8.14 3.63
CA HIS A 102 8.35 -7.84 3.92
C HIS A 102 7.66 -7.15 2.74
N ASN A 103 6.36 -7.37 2.64
CA ASN A 103 5.46 -6.51 1.90
C ASN A 103 5.10 -5.34 2.81
N SER A 104 5.56 -4.15 2.47
CA SER A 104 5.54 -2.99 3.38
C SER A 104 4.92 -1.77 2.72
N ALA A 105 4.37 -0.88 3.53
CA ALA A 105 3.98 0.46 3.09
C ALA A 105 4.67 1.51 3.98
N VAL A 106 5.25 2.53 3.36
CA VAL A 106 5.80 3.70 4.04
C VAL A 106 4.75 4.78 4.16
N ILE A 107 4.74 5.48 5.29
CA ILE A 107 3.88 6.61 5.56
C ILE A 107 4.75 7.86 5.64
N ILE A 108 4.55 8.78 4.69
CA ILE A 108 5.34 10.01 4.53
C ILE A 108 4.42 11.20 4.74
N ASP A 109 4.78 12.11 5.63
CA ASP A 109 3.99 13.32 5.88
C ASP A 109 4.23 14.39 4.83
N ALA A 110 3.39 15.42 4.84
CA ALA A 110 3.40 16.53 3.90
C ALA A 110 4.70 17.36 3.90
N ASP A 111 5.48 17.29 4.97
CA ASP A 111 6.82 17.91 5.04
C ASP A 111 7.95 17.01 4.50
N GLY A 112 7.61 15.80 4.02
CA GLY A 112 8.54 14.79 3.54
C GLY A 112 9.12 13.90 4.63
N SER A 113 8.72 14.04 5.89
CA SER A 113 9.19 13.18 6.97
C SER A 113 8.61 11.77 6.85
N LEU A 114 9.44 10.75 7.07
CA LEU A 114 9.01 9.36 7.15
C LEU A 114 8.44 9.11 8.56
N LEU A 115 7.12 9.02 8.67
CA LEU A 115 6.43 8.77 9.95
C LEU A 115 6.57 7.33 10.42
N GLY A 116 6.71 6.40 9.49
CA GLY A 116 6.86 5.00 9.81
C GLY A 116 6.58 4.06 8.65
N THR A 117 6.51 2.78 9.00
CA THR A 117 6.29 1.69 8.06
C THR A 117 5.25 0.75 8.64
N TYR A 118 4.32 0.30 7.80
CA TYR A 118 3.45 -0.84 8.07
C TYR A 118 3.96 -2.04 7.29
N ARG A 119 4.04 -3.20 7.93
CA ARG A 119 4.37 -4.48 7.30
C ARG A 119 3.13 -5.36 7.29
N LYS A 120 2.75 -5.85 6.13
CA LYS A 120 1.58 -6.74 5.92
C LYS A 120 1.59 -7.89 6.92
N MET A 121 0.53 -7.99 7.71
CA MET A 121 0.40 -8.99 8.78
C MET A 121 -0.10 -10.33 8.24
N HIS A 122 -1.05 -10.30 7.33
CA HIS A 122 -1.67 -11.49 6.77
C HIS A 122 -1.13 -11.75 5.37
N ILE A 123 -0.30 -12.77 5.23
CA ILE A 123 0.37 -13.12 3.98
C ILE A 123 -0.41 -14.27 3.33
N PRO A 124 -1.00 -14.08 2.13
CA PRO A 124 -1.68 -15.14 1.40
C PRO A 124 -0.70 -16.18 0.86
N ASP A 125 -1.23 -17.38 0.59
CA ASP A 125 -0.47 -18.49 0.01
C ASP A 125 -1.43 -19.37 -0.80
N ASP A 126 -2.02 -18.80 -1.81
CA ASP A 126 -2.92 -19.45 -2.75
C ASP A 126 -2.26 -19.60 -4.13
N PRO A 127 -2.77 -20.44 -5.01
CA PRO A 127 -2.29 -20.52 -6.38
C PRO A 127 -2.23 -19.15 -7.05
N LEU A 128 -1.07 -18.80 -7.61
CA LEU A 128 -0.75 -17.48 -8.21
C LEU A 128 -0.67 -16.31 -7.20
N TYR A 129 -0.67 -16.61 -5.89
CA TYR A 129 -0.46 -15.66 -4.81
C TYR A 129 0.51 -16.23 -3.78
N TYR A 130 1.69 -16.69 -4.25
CA TYR A 130 2.73 -17.33 -3.44
C TYR A 130 3.53 -16.31 -2.61
N GLU A 131 2.81 -15.46 -1.86
CA GLU A 131 3.46 -14.39 -1.10
C GLU A 131 4.32 -14.90 0.06
N LYS A 132 3.99 -16.06 0.64
CA LYS A 132 4.80 -16.66 1.72
C LYS A 132 6.20 -17.07 1.28
N PHE A 133 6.44 -17.28 -0.02
CA PHE A 133 7.78 -17.53 -0.52
C PHE A 133 8.67 -16.28 -0.37
N TYR A 134 8.09 -15.09 -0.49
CA TYR A 134 8.82 -13.82 -0.48
C TYR A 134 8.79 -13.10 0.86
N PHE A 135 7.67 -13.12 1.59
CA PHE A 135 7.43 -12.20 2.69
C PHE A 135 7.28 -12.89 4.03
N THR A 136 7.98 -12.35 5.01
CA THR A 136 7.74 -12.62 6.42
C THR A 136 6.56 -11.77 6.88
N PRO A 137 5.61 -12.30 7.68
CA PRO A 137 4.55 -11.52 8.29
C PRO A 137 5.06 -10.31 9.07
N GLY A 138 4.26 -9.25 9.12
CA GLY A 138 4.58 -8.04 9.87
C GLY A 138 4.70 -8.30 11.37
N ASP A 139 5.56 -7.56 12.02
CA ASP A 139 5.91 -7.69 13.44
C ASP A 139 5.65 -6.42 14.27
N GLN A 140 5.02 -5.41 13.66
CA GLN A 140 4.81 -4.11 14.29
C GLN A 140 3.39 -3.90 14.84
N GLY A 141 2.48 -4.84 14.56
CA GLY A 141 1.07 -4.72 14.90
C GLY A 141 0.33 -3.69 14.07
N PHE A 142 -0.90 -3.38 14.46
CA PHE A 142 -1.77 -2.42 13.78
C PHE A 142 -1.62 -1.05 14.43
N ARG A 143 -1.44 0.00 13.61
CA ARG A 143 -1.09 1.35 14.05
C ARG A 143 -1.87 2.41 13.27
N ALA A 144 -1.91 3.60 13.85
CA ALA A 144 -2.33 4.82 13.17
C ALA A 144 -1.23 5.88 13.30
N TRP A 145 -1.11 6.75 12.31
CA TRP A 145 -0.13 7.82 12.23
C TRP A 145 -0.82 9.16 12.14
N ASP A 146 -0.38 10.10 12.96
CA ASP A 146 -0.80 11.49 12.86
C ASP A 146 -0.10 12.14 11.67
N THR A 147 -0.88 12.68 10.74
CA THR A 147 -0.39 13.37 9.55
C THR A 147 -0.93 14.78 9.47
N ALA A 148 -0.40 15.60 8.58
CA ALA A 148 -0.89 16.96 8.34
C ALA A 148 -2.39 17.02 8.02
N TYR A 149 -2.97 15.93 7.48
CA TYR A 149 -4.36 15.90 7.01
C TYR A 149 -5.26 14.92 7.75
N GLY A 150 -4.87 14.48 8.93
CA GLY A 150 -5.66 13.58 9.78
C GLY A 150 -4.90 12.33 10.17
N ARG A 151 -5.53 11.53 11.03
CA ARG A 151 -4.92 10.31 11.55
C ARG A 151 -5.28 9.12 10.67
N ILE A 152 -4.26 8.54 10.03
CA ILE A 152 -4.45 7.47 9.05
C ILE A 152 -3.92 6.13 9.56
N GLY A 153 -4.59 5.06 9.17
CA GLY A 153 -4.14 3.68 9.28
C GLY A 153 -3.82 3.09 7.92
N VAL A 154 -2.97 2.09 7.90
CA VAL A 154 -2.61 1.37 6.67
C VAL A 154 -2.72 -0.12 6.90
N LEU A 155 -3.40 -0.79 5.99
CA LEU A 155 -3.49 -2.24 5.88
C LEU A 155 -3.12 -2.62 4.44
N ILE A 156 -2.58 -3.81 4.21
CA ILE A 156 -2.18 -4.19 2.85
C ILE A 156 -2.98 -5.40 2.38
N CYS A 157 -3.74 -5.22 1.30
CA CYS A 157 -4.39 -6.25 0.49
C CYS A 157 -5.13 -7.31 1.34
N TRP A 158 -4.54 -8.48 1.56
CA TRP A 158 -5.13 -9.62 2.27
C TRP A 158 -5.53 -9.31 3.73
N ASP A 159 -4.90 -8.30 4.36
CA ASP A 159 -5.31 -7.80 5.68
C ASP A 159 -6.79 -7.38 5.72
N GLN A 160 -7.35 -6.98 4.58
CA GLN A 160 -8.73 -6.51 4.45
C GLN A 160 -9.78 -7.60 4.75
N TRP A 161 -9.40 -8.88 4.67
CA TRP A 161 -10.30 -9.99 5.00
C TRP A 161 -10.45 -10.23 6.52
N PHE A 162 -9.56 -9.65 7.32
CA PHE A 162 -9.49 -9.88 8.76
C PHE A 162 -10.10 -8.70 9.51
N PRO A 163 -11.31 -8.86 10.12
CA PRO A 163 -11.98 -7.79 10.86
C PRO A 163 -11.12 -7.22 11.99
N GLU A 164 -10.26 -8.05 12.60
CA GLU A 164 -9.33 -7.64 13.65
C GLU A 164 -8.36 -6.58 13.18
N ALA A 165 -7.88 -6.66 11.94
CA ALA A 165 -6.94 -5.70 11.37
C ALA A 165 -7.55 -4.29 11.30
N ALA A 166 -8.72 -4.17 10.66
CA ALA A 166 -9.43 -2.89 10.56
C ALA A 166 -9.85 -2.35 11.92
N ARG A 167 -10.39 -3.23 12.79
CA ARG A 167 -10.87 -2.85 14.13
C ARG A 167 -9.74 -2.35 15.02
N LEU A 168 -8.61 -3.06 15.07
CA LEU A 168 -7.46 -2.64 15.89
C LEU A 168 -6.83 -1.35 15.36
N THR A 169 -6.78 -1.17 14.05
CA THR A 169 -6.32 0.08 13.42
C THR A 169 -7.24 1.25 13.76
N ALA A 170 -8.57 1.06 13.72
CA ALA A 170 -9.54 2.07 14.14
C ALA A 170 -9.44 2.38 15.64
N LEU A 171 -9.28 1.36 16.50
CA LEU A 171 -9.07 1.54 17.94
C LEU A 171 -7.75 2.24 18.28
N ALA A 172 -6.72 2.14 17.38
CA ALA A 172 -5.50 2.95 17.47
C ALA A 172 -5.74 4.42 17.09
N GLY A 173 -6.96 4.78 16.70
CA GLY A 173 -7.40 6.14 16.41
C GLY A 173 -7.38 6.53 14.94
N ALA A 174 -7.25 5.58 14.00
CA ALA A 174 -7.34 5.89 12.59
C ALA A 174 -8.74 6.42 12.22
N GLU A 175 -8.79 7.56 11.57
CA GLU A 175 -9.98 8.19 11.01
C GLU A 175 -10.21 7.74 9.56
N LEU A 176 -9.12 7.35 8.90
CA LEU A 176 -9.09 6.83 7.54
C LEU A 176 -8.16 5.63 7.50
N ILE A 177 -8.58 4.53 6.87
CA ILE A 177 -7.74 3.36 6.60
C ILE A 177 -7.52 3.26 5.10
N LEU A 178 -6.25 3.26 4.69
CA LEU A 178 -5.83 3.07 3.31
C LEU A 178 -5.33 1.63 3.12
N SER A 179 -5.75 1.00 2.03
CA SER A 179 -5.42 -0.39 1.77
C SER A 179 -4.82 -0.58 0.37
N PRO A 180 -3.49 -0.34 0.20
CA PRO A 180 -2.81 -0.74 -1.03
C PRO A 180 -3.12 -2.19 -1.37
N THR A 181 -3.54 -2.44 -2.61
CA THR A 181 -4.01 -3.77 -3.02
C THR A 181 -3.55 -4.09 -4.44
N ALA A 182 -3.12 -5.34 -4.65
CA ALA A 182 -2.88 -5.95 -5.95
C ALA A 182 -3.69 -7.24 -6.04
N ILE A 183 -4.93 -7.13 -6.49
CA ILE A 183 -5.83 -8.26 -6.68
C ILE A 183 -6.44 -8.21 -8.07
N GLY A 184 -6.68 -9.38 -8.64
CA GLY A 184 -7.34 -9.54 -9.92
C GLY A 184 -7.96 -10.93 -10.01
N TRP A 185 -8.58 -11.21 -11.14
CA TRP A 185 -9.10 -12.55 -11.42
C TRP A 185 -8.22 -13.23 -12.45
N HIS A 186 -7.89 -14.48 -12.18
CA HIS A 186 -7.34 -15.31 -13.23
C HIS A 186 -8.39 -15.43 -14.35
N PRO A 187 -8.02 -15.31 -15.64
CA PRO A 187 -8.98 -15.35 -16.74
C PRO A 187 -9.93 -16.57 -16.72
N ALA A 188 -9.41 -17.73 -16.27
CA ALA A 188 -10.21 -18.95 -16.17
C ALA A 188 -11.30 -18.93 -15.06
N GLU A 189 -11.16 -18.07 -14.06
CA GLU A 189 -12.04 -17.99 -12.89
C GLU A 189 -13.03 -16.82 -13.00
N LYS A 190 -12.68 -15.81 -13.80
CA LYS A 190 -13.41 -14.54 -13.83
C LYS A 190 -14.88 -14.71 -14.13
N ASP A 191 -15.23 -15.54 -15.11
CA ASP A 191 -16.63 -15.74 -15.53
C ASP A 191 -17.44 -16.56 -14.52
N ALA A 192 -16.78 -17.54 -13.85
CA ALA A 192 -17.45 -18.40 -12.88
C ALA A 192 -17.56 -17.76 -11.49
N GLU A 193 -16.46 -17.22 -10.98
CA GLU A 193 -16.31 -16.82 -9.57
C GLU A 193 -16.18 -15.29 -9.37
N GLY A 194 -15.76 -14.55 -10.41
CA GLY A 194 -15.38 -13.14 -10.28
C GLY A 194 -16.47 -12.25 -9.70
N LYS A 195 -17.75 -12.48 -10.04
CA LYS A 195 -18.86 -11.69 -9.48
C LYS A 195 -19.05 -11.94 -7.98
N ALA A 196 -18.95 -13.20 -7.55
CA ALA A 196 -19.10 -13.57 -6.15
C ALA A 196 -17.90 -13.07 -5.31
N GLN A 197 -16.68 -13.22 -5.82
CA GLN A 197 -15.46 -12.73 -5.19
C GLN A 197 -15.48 -11.21 -5.03
N HIS A 198 -15.85 -10.46 -6.06
CA HIS A 198 -15.98 -9.00 -5.99
C HIS A 198 -17.04 -8.57 -4.98
N ALA A 199 -18.19 -9.21 -4.96
CA ALA A 199 -19.25 -8.92 -3.99
C ALA A 199 -18.81 -9.21 -2.55
N ALA A 200 -18.07 -10.31 -2.32
CA ALA A 200 -17.51 -10.64 -1.01
C ALA A 200 -16.49 -9.58 -0.55
N TRP A 201 -15.58 -9.17 -1.44
CA TRP A 201 -14.60 -8.12 -1.17
C TRP A 201 -15.27 -6.80 -0.79
N GLN A 202 -16.27 -6.36 -1.54
CA GLN A 202 -17.04 -5.15 -1.21
C GLN A 202 -17.77 -5.28 0.12
N THR A 203 -18.33 -6.46 0.41
CA THR A 203 -19.09 -6.70 1.65
C THR A 203 -18.19 -6.58 2.87
N ILE A 204 -17.01 -7.18 2.85
CA ILE A 204 -16.10 -7.07 3.99
C ILE A 204 -15.62 -5.63 4.21
N GLN A 205 -15.32 -4.89 3.14
CA GLN A 205 -14.94 -3.48 3.23
C GLN A 205 -16.06 -2.61 3.82
N ARG A 206 -17.29 -2.83 3.40
CA ARG A 206 -18.46 -2.15 4.01
C ARG A 206 -18.62 -2.51 5.48
N GLY A 207 -18.40 -3.78 5.84
CA GLY A 207 -18.45 -4.23 7.23
C GLY A 207 -17.42 -3.53 8.13
N HIS A 208 -16.24 -3.20 7.60
CA HIS A 208 -15.23 -2.43 8.35
C HIS A 208 -15.62 -0.96 8.54
N ALA A 209 -16.38 -0.39 7.60
CA ALA A 209 -16.74 1.02 7.59
C ALA A 209 -18.01 1.35 8.45
N ILE A 210 -18.72 0.34 8.96
CA ILE A 210 -19.89 0.50 9.84
C ILE A 210 -19.47 0.54 11.31
#